data_0b0bb60cf8a796ef0cf683fb9daae53b
#
_entry.id   0b0bb60cf8a796ef0cf683fb9daae53b
#
_cell.length_a   1.000
_cell.length_b   1.000
_cell.length_c   1.000
_cell.angle_alpha   90.00
_cell.angle_beta   90.00
_cell.angle_gamma   90.00
#
_symmetry.space_group_name_H-M   'P 1'
#
loop_
_entity.id
_entity.type
_entity.pdbx_description
1 polymer ?
#
loop_
_entity_poly.entity_id
_entity_poly.type
_entity_poly.pdbx_seq_one_letter_code
_entity_poly.pdbx_strand_id
1 'polypeptide(L)'
;MISVENLSASIGDKQILNNISFTVEPGECLLITGPNGSGKSTLLHTIMGRPDITASGSIKIRSGELIDLPCHERSQAGVFMAHQSPPAIDGINTMTLFKEIQKVQNVAGSTSELIKLTKSLFTWIGLPEGWEKRPFNNGASGGERKKNELTQAVYLQNKTQVLLLDEPDSGLEQSSRQKIIDLIQETKNRNGCVLLVTHDKELQELYSANKLDLGNA
;
A
#
# COMPACT_ATOMS: atom_id res chain seq x y z
N MET A 1 -4.23 9.71 -11.35
CA MET A 1 -3.38 10.85 -10.95
C MET A 1 -3.47 11.03 -9.45
N ILE A 2 -2.34 11.23 -8.80
CA ILE A 2 -2.24 11.83 -7.46
C ILE A 2 -1.40 13.09 -7.55
N SER A 3 -1.88 14.21 -7.01
CA SER A 3 -1.17 15.49 -6.89
C SER A 3 -1.01 15.82 -5.41
N VAL A 4 0.21 16.13 -5.02
CA VAL A 4 0.57 16.57 -3.67
C VAL A 4 1.18 17.95 -3.79
N GLU A 5 0.64 18.92 -3.04
CA GLU A 5 1.05 20.33 -3.12
C GLU A 5 1.33 20.88 -1.73
N ASN A 6 2.56 21.40 -1.55
CA ASN A 6 3.04 22.08 -0.32
C ASN A 6 2.80 21.22 0.95
N LEU A 7 2.93 19.89 0.84
CA LEU A 7 2.67 18.96 1.93
C LEU A 7 3.73 19.12 3.01
N SER A 8 3.29 19.45 4.21
CA SER A 8 4.11 19.41 5.43
C SER A 8 3.46 18.48 6.43
N ALA A 9 4.27 17.71 7.19
CA ALA A 9 3.76 16.76 8.15
C ALA A 9 4.63 16.68 9.40
N SER A 10 3.98 16.52 10.56
CA SER A 10 4.61 16.41 11.87
C SER A 10 4.07 15.21 12.65
N ILE A 11 4.93 14.63 13.49
CA ILE A 11 4.57 13.62 14.49
C ILE A 11 4.87 14.23 15.87
N GLY A 12 3.83 14.51 16.67
CA GLY A 12 3.96 15.37 17.83
C GLY A 12 4.52 16.73 17.45
N ASP A 13 5.55 17.19 18.16
CA ASP A 13 6.19 18.50 17.89
C ASP A 13 7.29 18.43 16.81
N LYS A 14 7.58 17.24 16.28
CA LYS A 14 8.66 17.08 15.30
C LYS A 14 8.13 17.14 13.88
N GLN A 15 8.51 18.18 13.12
CA GLN A 15 8.28 18.25 11.68
C GLN A 15 9.18 17.25 10.96
N ILE A 16 8.59 16.42 10.11
CA ILE A 16 9.27 15.37 9.34
C ILE A 16 9.29 15.71 7.85
N LEU A 17 8.18 16.22 7.32
CA LEU A 17 8.06 16.65 5.92
C LEU A 17 7.87 18.14 5.89
N ASN A 18 8.54 18.80 4.94
CA ASN A 18 8.47 20.25 4.79
C ASN A 18 8.27 20.62 3.31
N ASN A 19 7.10 21.15 2.99
CA ASN A 19 6.77 21.72 1.68
C ASN A 19 7.02 20.78 0.48
N ILE A 20 6.62 19.50 0.61
CA ILE A 20 6.80 18.49 -0.44
C ILE A 20 5.71 18.68 -1.50
N SER A 21 6.11 18.74 -2.78
CA SER A 21 5.19 18.83 -3.91
C SER A 21 5.62 17.87 -5.03
N PHE A 22 4.68 17.09 -5.56
CA PHE A 22 4.88 16.21 -6.71
C PHE A 22 3.55 15.77 -7.32
N THR A 23 3.61 15.27 -8.53
CA THR A 23 2.46 14.65 -9.22
C THR A 23 2.88 13.31 -9.79
N VAL A 24 1.99 12.32 -9.70
CA VAL A 24 2.13 11.00 -10.36
C VAL A 24 0.94 10.82 -11.28
N GLU A 25 1.23 10.66 -12.57
CA GLU A 25 0.21 10.49 -13.58
C GLU A 25 -0.37 9.07 -13.57
N PRO A 26 -1.60 8.87 -14.11
CA PRO A 26 -2.17 7.54 -14.26
C PRO A 26 -1.24 6.59 -15.03
N GLY A 27 -1.01 5.40 -14.49
CA GLY A 27 -0.11 4.41 -15.07
C GLY A 27 1.37 4.61 -14.73
N GLU A 28 1.69 5.54 -13.84
CA GLU A 28 3.06 5.77 -13.40
C GLU A 28 3.38 5.14 -12.04
N CYS A 29 4.67 4.90 -11.83
CA CYS A 29 5.24 4.53 -10.54
C CYS A 29 6.28 5.60 -10.16
N LEU A 30 6.10 6.21 -8.98
CA LEU A 30 7.06 7.14 -8.37
C LEU A 30 7.91 6.37 -7.36
N LEU A 31 9.22 6.31 -7.60
CA LEU A 31 10.18 5.77 -6.65
C LEU A 31 10.59 6.87 -5.65
N ILE A 32 10.32 6.65 -4.36
CA ILE A 32 10.70 7.56 -3.29
C ILE A 32 12.03 7.10 -2.70
N THR A 33 13.03 7.97 -2.76
CA THR A 33 14.40 7.72 -2.30
C THR A 33 14.80 8.69 -1.20
N GLY A 34 15.92 8.40 -0.55
CA GLY A 34 16.49 9.22 0.53
C GLY A 34 17.09 8.36 1.64
N PRO A 35 17.94 8.93 2.52
CA PRO A 35 18.54 8.23 3.64
C PRO A 35 17.48 7.72 4.64
N ASN A 36 17.92 6.85 5.57
CA ASN A 36 17.05 6.42 6.66
C ASN A 36 16.68 7.64 7.53
N GLY A 37 15.40 7.74 7.87
CA GLY A 37 14.87 8.89 8.62
C GLY A 37 14.52 10.13 7.79
N SER A 38 14.66 10.12 6.47
CA SER A 38 14.29 11.27 5.61
C SER A 38 12.77 11.48 5.44
N GLY A 39 11.92 10.63 6.03
CA GLY A 39 10.47 10.80 5.97
C GLY A 39 9.76 9.98 4.88
N LYS A 40 10.42 9.02 4.21
CA LYS A 40 9.79 8.19 3.14
C LYS A 40 8.52 7.49 3.62
N SER A 41 8.60 6.71 4.69
CA SER A 41 7.42 6.05 5.29
C SER A 41 6.42 7.06 5.84
N THR A 42 6.90 8.19 6.40
CA THR A 42 6.03 9.27 6.87
C THR A 42 5.21 9.85 5.72
N LEU A 43 5.80 10.05 4.54
CA LEU A 43 5.08 10.51 3.36
C LEU A 43 3.95 9.56 2.96
N LEU A 44 4.23 8.25 2.87
CA LEU A 44 3.20 7.24 2.56
C LEU A 44 2.11 7.21 3.64
N HIS A 45 2.49 7.23 4.92
CA HIS A 45 1.54 7.27 6.03
C HIS A 45 0.71 8.56 6.06
N THR A 46 1.29 9.71 5.70
CA THR A 46 0.56 10.98 5.57
C THR A 46 -0.49 10.90 4.46
N ILE A 47 -0.13 10.34 3.30
CA ILE A 47 -1.07 10.12 2.19
C ILE A 47 -2.19 9.13 2.60
N MET A 48 -1.88 8.10 3.39
CA MET A 48 -2.88 7.16 3.91
C MET A 48 -3.76 7.76 5.01
N GLY A 49 -3.36 8.87 5.63
CA GLY A 49 -4.13 9.52 6.70
C GLY A 49 -3.97 8.89 8.07
N ARG A 50 -2.75 8.53 8.43
CA ARG A 50 -2.43 7.97 9.74
C ARG A 50 -2.74 8.98 10.86
N PRO A 51 -3.50 8.59 11.91
CA PRO A 51 -4.10 9.55 12.87
C PRO A 51 -3.11 10.33 13.73
N ASP A 52 -1.91 9.79 13.97
CA ASP A 52 -0.86 10.42 14.78
C ASP A 52 0.03 11.39 13.97
N ILE A 53 -0.29 11.61 12.69
CA ILE A 53 0.38 12.57 11.83
C ILE A 53 -0.51 13.79 11.63
N THR A 54 -0.01 14.96 11.99
CA THR A 54 -0.62 16.25 11.64
C THR A 54 -0.04 16.72 10.32
N ALA A 55 -0.89 16.98 9.35
CA ALA A 55 -0.47 17.40 8.01
C ALA A 55 -1.17 18.67 7.55
N SER A 56 -0.49 19.41 6.66
CA SER A 56 -1.04 20.57 5.97
C SER A 56 -0.59 20.56 4.50
N GLY A 57 -1.30 21.29 3.65
CA GLY A 57 -1.10 21.28 2.20
C GLY A 57 -2.30 20.67 1.51
N SER A 58 -2.09 20.02 0.35
CA SER A 58 -3.16 19.37 -0.43
C SER A 58 -2.70 18.01 -0.95
N ILE A 59 -3.60 17.02 -0.90
CA ILE A 59 -3.40 15.68 -1.48
C ILE A 59 -4.65 15.36 -2.30
N LYS A 60 -4.56 15.44 -3.63
CA LYS A 60 -5.69 15.20 -4.54
C LYS A 60 -5.51 13.90 -5.32
N ILE A 61 -6.58 13.12 -5.41
CA ILE A 61 -6.71 12.01 -6.34
C ILE A 61 -7.94 12.22 -7.23
N ARG A 62 -8.22 11.30 -8.15
CA ARG A 62 -9.39 11.43 -9.04
C ARG A 62 -10.71 11.62 -8.29
N SER A 63 -10.89 11.01 -7.12
CA SER A 63 -12.10 11.10 -6.31
C SER A 63 -12.21 12.40 -5.49
N GLY A 64 -11.17 13.21 -5.40
CA GLY A 64 -11.17 14.49 -4.70
C GLY A 64 -9.99 14.72 -3.77
N GLU A 65 -10.13 15.71 -2.89
CA GLU A 65 -9.14 16.07 -1.86
C GLU A 65 -9.16 15.06 -0.72
N LEU A 66 -7.97 14.67 -0.22
CA LEU A 66 -7.82 13.67 0.83
C LEU A 66 -7.36 14.24 2.17
N ILE A 67 -6.77 15.45 2.20
CA ILE A 67 -6.02 15.92 3.37
C ILE A 67 -6.81 15.85 4.68
N ASP A 68 -8.10 16.19 4.64
CA ASP A 68 -8.98 16.20 5.81
C ASP A 68 -9.74 14.88 6.02
N LEU A 69 -9.60 13.92 5.11
CA LEU A 69 -10.30 12.64 5.22
C LEU A 69 -9.55 11.68 6.18
N PRO A 70 -10.27 10.97 7.05
CA PRO A 70 -9.67 9.92 7.86
C PRO A 70 -9.25 8.72 7.02
N CYS A 71 -8.34 7.89 7.54
CA CYS A 71 -7.73 6.74 6.86
C CYS A 71 -8.76 5.83 6.16
N HIS A 72 -9.87 5.50 6.82
CA HIS A 72 -10.88 4.60 6.25
C HIS A 72 -11.62 5.20 5.05
N GLU A 73 -11.86 6.53 5.03
CA GLU A 73 -12.46 7.21 3.87
C GLU A 73 -11.48 7.31 2.71
N ARG A 74 -10.16 7.54 2.98
CA ARG A 74 -9.13 7.48 1.95
C ARG A 74 -9.03 6.09 1.33
N SER A 75 -9.16 5.03 2.13
CA SER A 75 -9.22 3.66 1.63
C SER A 75 -10.44 3.44 0.72
N GLN A 76 -11.62 3.94 1.11
CA GLN A 76 -12.83 3.87 0.28
C GLN A 76 -12.71 4.71 -1.00
N ALA A 77 -11.97 5.83 -0.96
CA ALA A 77 -11.65 6.64 -2.11
C ALA A 77 -10.66 5.97 -3.09
N GLY A 78 -10.06 4.84 -2.71
CA GLY A 78 -9.20 4.05 -3.57
C GLY A 78 -7.69 4.16 -3.23
N VAL A 79 -7.33 4.56 -2.01
CA VAL A 79 -5.94 4.48 -1.55
C VAL A 79 -5.73 3.15 -0.82
N PHE A 80 -4.73 2.39 -1.22
CA PHE A 80 -4.30 1.19 -0.52
C PHE A 80 -2.82 1.31 -0.13
N MET A 81 -2.50 0.90 1.10
CA MET A 81 -1.12 0.89 1.58
C MET A 81 -0.70 -0.51 2.03
N ALA A 82 0.43 -0.98 1.48
CA ALA A 82 1.18 -2.11 2.01
C ALA A 82 2.26 -1.60 2.97
N HIS A 83 2.18 -2.02 4.23
CA HIS A 83 3.00 -1.52 5.32
C HIS A 83 4.35 -2.25 5.40
N GLN A 84 5.38 -1.58 5.91
CA GLN A 84 6.65 -2.20 6.22
C GLN A 84 6.49 -3.39 7.21
N SER A 85 5.61 -3.24 8.19
CA SER A 85 5.29 -4.29 9.18
C SER A 85 3.79 -4.48 9.30
N PRO A 86 3.18 -5.39 8.52
CA PRO A 86 1.75 -5.62 8.58
C PRO A 86 1.28 -6.07 9.97
N PRO A 87 0.21 -5.48 10.52
CA PRO A 87 -0.28 -5.80 11.86
C PRO A 87 -0.87 -7.20 11.95
N ALA A 88 -0.90 -7.76 13.15
CA ALA A 88 -1.75 -8.88 13.51
C ALA A 88 -3.04 -8.36 14.15
N ILE A 89 -4.16 -9.03 13.90
CA ILE A 89 -5.45 -8.68 14.49
C ILE A 89 -6.01 -9.92 15.20
N ASP A 90 -6.15 -9.80 16.52
CA ASP A 90 -6.69 -10.89 17.33
C ASP A 90 -8.20 -11.03 17.13
N GLY A 91 -8.69 -12.24 17.33
CA GLY A 91 -10.13 -12.54 17.32
C GLY A 91 -10.78 -12.69 15.93
N ILE A 92 -10.07 -12.42 14.85
CA ILE A 92 -10.56 -12.66 13.49
C ILE A 92 -9.61 -13.56 12.70
N ASN A 93 -10.15 -14.33 11.77
CA ASN A 93 -9.35 -15.06 10.80
C ASN A 93 -9.25 -14.29 9.47
N THR A 94 -8.31 -14.73 8.62
CA THR A 94 -8.04 -14.06 7.35
C THR A 94 -9.28 -14.01 6.44
N MET A 95 -10.09 -15.06 6.39
CA MET A 95 -11.32 -15.07 5.59
C MET A 95 -12.37 -14.08 6.11
N THR A 96 -12.48 -13.92 7.44
CA THR A 96 -13.39 -12.94 8.04
C THR A 96 -13.00 -11.53 7.62
N LEU A 97 -11.69 -11.21 7.64
CA LEU A 97 -11.21 -9.91 7.17
C LEU A 97 -11.57 -9.68 5.69
N PHE A 98 -11.32 -10.66 4.81
CA PHE A 98 -11.67 -10.52 3.39
C PHE A 98 -13.17 -10.32 3.15
N LYS A 99 -14.04 -10.93 3.96
CA LYS A 99 -15.49 -10.69 3.91
C LYS A 99 -15.85 -9.26 4.30
N GLU A 100 -15.23 -8.74 5.36
CA GLU A 100 -15.47 -7.35 5.77
C GLU A 100 -14.90 -6.35 4.75
N ILE A 101 -13.73 -6.62 4.19
CA ILE A 101 -13.19 -5.82 3.08
C ILE A 101 -14.16 -5.83 1.89
N GLN A 102 -14.68 -6.99 1.48
CA GLN A 102 -15.65 -7.11 0.40
C GLN A 102 -16.88 -6.22 0.64
N LYS A 103 -17.41 -6.27 1.85
CA LYS A 103 -18.59 -5.51 2.27
C LYS A 103 -18.33 -4.00 2.28
N VAL A 104 -17.25 -3.57 2.97
CA VAL A 104 -16.94 -2.13 3.12
C VAL A 104 -16.55 -1.49 1.80
N GLN A 105 -15.83 -2.20 0.95
CA GLN A 105 -15.39 -1.72 -0.36
C GLN A 105 -16.41 -1.94 -1.48
N ASN A 106 -17.61 -2.48 -1.14
CA ASN A 106 -18.65 -2.80 -2.13
C ASN A 106 -18.11 -3.61 -3.32
N VAL A 107 -17.27 -4.64 -3.03
CA VAL A 107 -16.77 -5.56 -4.05
C VAL A 107 -17.86 -6.60 -4.32
N ALA A 108 -18.37 -6.64 -5.56
CA ALA A 108 -19.40 -7.61 -5.94
C ALA A 108 -18.87 -9.05 -5.87
N GLY A 109 -19.76 -9.98 -5.52
CA GLY A 109 -19.46 -11.41 -5.52
C GLY A 109 -20.10 -12.16 -4.34
N SER A 110 -20.33 -13.45 -4.53
CA SER A 110 -20.84 -14.34 -3.49
C SER A 110 -19.73 -14.78 -2.53
N THR A 111 -20.09 -15.25 -1.35
CA THR A 111 -19.14 -15.87 -0.41
C THR A 111 -18.37 -17.04 -1.04
N SER A 112 -19.00 -17.81 -1.91
CA SER A 112 -18.35 -18.93 -2.61
C SER A 112 -17.27 -18.46 -3.58
N GLU A 113 -17.53 -17.39 -4.33
CA GLU A 113 -16.55 -16.76 -5.24
C GLU A 113 -15.40 -16.15 -4.46
N LEU A 114 -15.68 -15.47 -3.35
CA LEU A 114 -14.65 -14.94 -2.46
C LEU A 114 -13.72 -16.06 -1.95
N ILE A 115 -14.27 -17.20 -1.48
CA ILE A 115 -13.46 -18.33 -1.01
C ILE A 115 -12.57 -18.88 -2.12
N LYS A 116 -13.09 -19.03 -3.33
CA LYS A 116 -12.31 -19.51 -4.48
C LYS A 116 -11.19 -18.52 -4.83
N LEU A 117 -11.51 -17.24 -4.92
CA LEU A 117 -10.55 -16.20 -5.26
C LEU A 117 -9.44 -16.09 -4.19
N THR A 118 -9.79 -16.01 -2.91
CA THR A 118 -8.78 -15.91 -1.85
C THR A 118 -7.86 -17.12 -1.80
N LYS A 119 -8.36 -18.34 -1.99
CA LYS A 119 -7.51 -19.53 -2.11
C LYS A 119 -6.55 -19.45 -3.29
N SER A 120 -7.01 -18.99 -4.47
CA SER A 120 -6.14 -18.83 -5.63
C SER A 120 -5.06 -17.77 -5.39
N LEU A 121 -5.40 -16.66 -4.71
CA LEU A 121 -4.44 -15.62 -4.34
C LEU A 121 -3.39 -16.12 -3.35
N PHE A 122 -3.80 -16.90 -2.35
CA PHE A 122 -2.84 -17.49 -1.39
C PHE A 122 -1.90 -18.48 -2.07
N THR A 123 -2.41 -19.31 -2.97
CA THR A 123 -1.56 -20.19 -3.79
C THR A 123 -0.62 -19.39 -4.67
N TRP A 124 -1.11 -18.33 -5.33
CA TRP A 124 -0.32 -17.47 -6.19
C TRP A 124 0.86 -16.82 -5.44
N ILE A 125 0.63 -16.34 -4.21
CA ILE A 125 1.70 -15.70 -3.41
C ILE A 125 2.59 -16.71 -2.66
N GLY A 126 2.22 -17.99 -2.64
CA GLY A 126 2.95 -19.04 -1.93
C GLY A 126 2.68 -19.06 -0.41
N LEU A 127 1.44 -18.75 0.00
CA LEU A 127 0.97 -19.02 1.36
C LEU A 127 0.48 -20.46 1.49
N PRO A 128 0.62 -21.11 2.68
CA PRO A 128 0.20 -22.49 2.89
C PRO A 128 -1.30 -22.69 2.69
N GLU A 129 -1.69 -23.93 2.32
CA GLU A 129 -3.10 -24.33 2.29
C GLU A 129 -3.75 -24.16 3.68
N GLY A 130 -4.99 -23.69 3.71
CA GLY A 130 -5.72 -23.41 4.95
C GLY A 130 -5.40 -22.06 5.58
N TRP A 131 -4.60 -21.23 4.93
CA TRP A 131 -4.27 -19.88 5.43
C TRP A 131 -5.50 -19.03 5.74
N GLU A 132 -6.56 -19.19 4.99
CA GLU A 132 -7.82 -18.47 5.16
C GLU A 132 -8.48 -18.68 6.52
N LYS A 133 -8.17 -19.82 7.18
CA LYS A 133 -8.72 -20.17 8.49
C LYS A 133 -7.86 -19.71 9.67
N ARG A 134 -6.61 -19.32 9.40
CA ARG A 134 -5.67 -18.87 10.44
C ARG A 134 -6.10 -17.53 11.03
N PRO A 135 -5.78 -17.27 12.31
CA PRO A 135 -5.87 -15.94 12.88
C PRO A 135 -5.11 -14.95 12.02
N PHE A 136 -5.65 -13.75 11.81
CA PHE A 136 -5.08 -12.78 10.90
C PHE A 136 -3.69 -12.31 11.36
N ASN A 137 -2.66 -12.78 10.68
CA ASN A 137 -1.24 -12.51 10.94
C ASN A 137 -0.72 -12.90 12.33
N ASN A 138 -1.53 -13.47 13.21
CA ASN A 138 -1.08 -13.92 14.52
C ASN A 138 -0.26 -15.22 14.37
N GLY A 139 0.94 -15.24 14.95
CA GLY A 139 1.89 -16.35 14.80
C GLY A 139 2.51 -16.49 13.39
N ALA A 140 2.21 -15.56 12.47
CA ALA A 140 2.81 -15.52 11.14
C ALA A 140 4.22 -14.87 11.19
N SER A 141 5.14 -15.42 10.38
CA SER A 141 6.43 -14.80 10.13
C SER A 141 6.28 -13.44 9.42
N GLY A 142 7.31 -12.61 9.44
CA GLY A 142 7.30 -11.31 8.72
C GLY A 142 6.99 -11.48 7.23
N GLY A 143 7.62 -12.46 6.57
CA GLY A 143 7.37 -12.76 5.17
C GLY A 143 5.94 -13.25 4.88
N GLU A 144 5.36 -14.09 5.74
CA GLU A 144 3.97 -14.53 5.61
C GLU A 144 2.98 -13.37 5.79
N ARG A 145 3.23 -12.44 6.72
CA ARG A 145 2.42 -11.23 6.89
C ARG A 145 2.45 -10.34 5.65
N LYS A 146 3.64 -10.13 5.07
CA LYS A 146 3.80 -9.40 3.80
C LYS A 146 3.05 -10.07 2.66
N LYS A 147 3.21 -11.38 2.50
CA LYS A 147 2.47 -12.16 1.50
C LYS A 147 0.96 -12.00 1.66
N ASN A 148 0.45 -12.07 2.89
CA ASN A 148 -0.97 -11.87 3.18
C ASN A 148 -1.45 -10.45 2.83
N GLU A 149 -0.66 -9.42 3.09
CA GLU A 149 -0.97 -8.04 2.73
C GLU A 149 -0.97 -7.83 1.20
N LEU A 150 0.01 -8.39 0.49
CA LEU A 150 0.03 -8.35 -0.97
C LEU A 150 -1.21 -9.02 -1.60
N THR A 151 -1.76 -10.09 -0.99
CA THR A 151 -3.02 -10.68 -1.47
C THR A 151 -4.20 -9.72 -1.33
N GLN A 152 -4.22 -8.90 -0.27
CA GLN A 152 -5.25 -7.87 -0.10
C GLN A 152 -5.11 -6.78 -1.17
N ALA A 153 -3.88 -6.36 -1.48
CA ALA A 153 -3.61 -5.40 -2.54
C ALA A 153 -4.13 -5.91 -3.90
N VAL A 154 -3.85 -7.18 -4.25
CA VAL A 154 -4.34 -7.81 -5.48
C VAL A 154 -5.88 -7.95 -5.45
N TYR A 155 -6.45 -8.33 -4.32
CA TYR A 155 -7.91 -8.44 -4.18
C TYR A 155 -8.62 -7.11 -4.42
N LEU A 156 -8.03 -6.00 -3.95
CA LEU A 156 -8.59 -4.66 -4.07
C LEU A 156 -8.13 -3.90 -5.32
N GLN A 157 -7.31 -4.50 -6.18
CA GLN A 157 -6.69 -3.79 -7.32
C GLN A 157 -7.69 -3.07 -8.24
N ASN A 158 -8.92 -3.61 -8.41
CA ASN A 158 -9.97 -2.98 -9.20
C ASN A 158 -10.56 -1.71 -8.56
N LYS A 159 -10.34 -1.51 -7.26
CA LYS A 159 -10.77 -0.33 -6.49
C LYS A 159 -9.62 0.62 -6.20
N THR A 160 -8.38 0.15 -6.33
CA THR A 160 -7.19 0.91 -5.99
C THR A 160 -6.86 1.92 -7.09
N GLN A 161 -6.89 3.19 -6.76
CA GLN A 161 -6.44 4.30 -7.59
C GLN A 161 -4.98 4.68 -7.27
N VAL A 162 -4.60 4.58 -6.00
CA VAL A 162 -3.25 4.87 -5.51
C VAL A 162 -2.77 3.71 -4.64
N LEU A 163 -1.69 3.07 -5.05
CA LEU A 163 -1.02 1.99 -4.35
C LEU A 163 0.24 2.52 -3.67
N LEU A 164 0.28 2.46 -2.36
CA LEU A 164 1.41 2.87 -1.53
C LEU A 164 2.15 1.61 -1.07
N LEU A 165 3.43 1.49 -1.42
CA LEU A 165 4.27 0.33 -1.11
C LEU A 165 5.46 0.77 -0.25
N ASP A 166 5.43 0.42 1.04
CA ASP A 166 6.52 0.72 1.98
C ASP A 166 7.36 -0.54 2.23
N GLU A 167 8.50 -0.62 1.55
CA GLU A 167 9.43 -1.76 1.57
C GLU A 167 8.70 -3.11 1.39
N PRO A 168 7.94 -3.29 0.29
CA PRO A 168 7.14 -4.50 0.09
C PRO A 168 7.99 -5.76 -0.06
N ASP A 169 9.26 -5.62 -0.43
CA ASP A 169 10.27 -6.66 -0.63
C ASP A 169 10.94 -7.12 0.68
N SER A 170 10.88 -6.33 1.74
CA SER A 170 11.56 -6.62 3.02
C SER A 170 11.11 -7.94 3.63
N GLY A 171 12.04 -8.85 3.88
CA GLY A 171 11.77 -10.17 4.48
C GLY A 171 11.10 -11.17 3.55
N LEU A 172 10.99 -10.87 2.26
CA LEU A 172 10.48 -11.79 1.24
C LEU A 172 11.62 -12.51 0.50
N GLU A 173 11.33 -13.73 0.06
CA GLU A 173 12.21 -14.49 -0.82
C GLU A 173 12.26 -13.86 -2.22
N GLN A 174 13.36 -14.10 -2.96
CA GLN A 174 13.53 -13.61 -4.32
C GLN A 174 12.37 -13.97 -5.26
N SER A 175 11.78 -15.15 -5.09
CA SER A 175 10.60 -15.61 -5.85
C SER A 175 9.36 -14.71 -5.67
N SER A 176 9.26 -13.99 -4.55
CA SER A 176 8.16 -13.07 -4.28
C SER A 176 8.36 -11.69 -4.91
N ARG A 177 9.59 -11.33 -5.34
CA ARG A 177 9.88 -10.06 -6.02
C ARG A 177 9.05 -9.91 -7.31
N GLN A 178 8.98 -10.98 -8.13
CA GLN A 178 8.20 -10.95 -9.36
C GLN A 178 6.72 -10.64 -9.07
N LYS A 179 6.18 -11.10 -7.94
CA LYS A 179 4.79 -10.80 -7.53
C LYS A 179 4.56 -9.33 -7.22
N ILE A 180 5.58 -8.65 -6.67
CA ILE A 180 5.54 -7.19 -6.45
C ILE A 180 5.57 -6.47 -7.79
N ILE A 181 6.44 -6.88 -8.72
CA ILE A 181 6.52 -6.32 -10.07
C ILE A 181 5.18 -6.50 -10.80
N ASP A 182 4.60 -7.70 -10.75
CA ASP A 182 3.30 -8.02 -11.35
C ASP A 182 2.19 -7.12 -10.78
N LEU A 183 2.15 -6.93 -9.46
CA LEU A 183 1.18 -6.05 -8.79
C LEU A 183 1.33 -4.58 -9.23
N ILE A 184 2.56 -4.07 -9.28
CA ILE A 184 2.84 -2.71 -9.74
C ILE A 184 2.41 -2.55 -11.20
N GLN A 185 2.80 -3.48 -12.07
CA GLN A 185 2.48 -3.42 -13.49
C GLN A 185 0.98 -3.50 -13.75
N GLU A 186 0.26 -4.37 -13.04
CA GLU A 186 -1.19 -4.48 -13.15
C GLU A 186 -1.90 -3.22 -12.66
N THR A 187 -1.42 -2.61 -11.57
CA THR A 187 -1.94 -1.32 -11.08
C THR A 187 -1.75 -0.22 -12.13
N LYS A 188 -0.58 -0.15 -12.76
CA LYS A 188 -0.27 0.80 -13.84
C LYS A 188 -1.16 0.57 -15.06
N ASN A 189 -1.35 -0.67 -15.50
CA ASN A 189 -2.18 -1.04 -16.66
C ASN A 189 -3.65 -0.61 -16.47
N ARG A 190 -4.10 -0.51 -15.22
CA ARG A 190 -5.45 -0.01 -14.85
C ARG A 190 -5.51 1.49 -14.63
N ASN A 191 -4.47 2.23 -15.05
CA ASN A 191 -4.34 3.68 -14.82
C ASN A 191 -4.33 4.06 -13.32
N GLY A 192 -3.89 3.16 -12.44
CA GLY A 192 -3.56 3.47 -11.06
C GLY A 192 -2.18 4.12 -10.96
N CYS A 193 -1.93 4.83 -9.86
CA CYS A 193 -0.63 5.40 -9.52
C CYS A 193 0.03 4.53 -8.45
N VAL A 194 1.34 4.38 -8.51
CA VAL A 194 2.11 3.64 -7.51
C VAL A 194 3.16 4.56 -6.89
N LEU A 195 3.24 4.58 -5.56
CA LEU A 195 4.33 5.19 -4.81
C LEU A 195 5.11 4.07 -4.13
N LEU A 196 6.38 3.95 -4.46
CA LEU A 196 7.23 2.84 -4.03
C LEU A 196 8.41 3.34 -3.19
N VAL A 197 8.53 2.81 -1.99
CA VAL A 197 9.77 2.86 -1.18
C VAL A 197 10.35 1.47 -1.16
N THR A 198 11.60 1.30 -1.57
CA THR A 198 12.30 0.01 -1.54
C THR A 198 13.81 0.19 -1.39
N HIS A 199 14.47 -0.80 -0.80
CA HIS A 199 15.92 -0.94 -0.75
C HIS A 199 16.44 -2.00 -1.74
N ASP A 200 15.55 -2.70 -2.45
CA ASP A 200 15.91 -3.67 -3.47
C ASP A 200 16.43 -2.95 -4.72
N LYS A 201 17.68 -3.28 -5.09
CA LYS A 201 18.37 -2.60 -6.20
C LYS A 201 17.69 -2.81 -7.56
N GLU A 202 17.16 -4.01 -7.79
CA GLU A 202 16.50 -4.34 -9.06
C GLU A 202 15.19 -3.55 -9.21
N LEU A 203 14.38 -3.45 -8.15
CA LEU A 203 13.19 -2.60 -8.14
C LEU A 203 13.56 -1.12 -8.29
N GLN A 204 14.63 -0.65 -7.63
CA GLN A 204 15.11 0.72 -7.80
C GLN A 204 15.53 1.02 -9.24
N GLU A 205 16.25 0.11 -9.89
CA GLU A 205 16.66 0.27 -11.29
C GLU A 205 15.44 0.27 -12.23
N LEU A 206 14.52 -0.67 -12.04
CA LEU A 206 13.32 -0.83 -12.87
C LEU A 206 12.40 0.40 -12.83
N TYR A 207 12.28 1.07 -11.69
CA TYR A 207 11.40 2.23 -11.49
C TYR A 207 12.17 3.56 -11.36
N SER A 208 13.42 3.61 -11.83
CA SER A 208 14.30 4.78 -11.69
C SER A 208 13.91 6.00 -12.53
N ALA A 209 13.05 5.84 -13.53
CA ALA A 209 12.69 6.90 -14.48
C ALA A 209 11.91 8.07 -13.82
N ASN A 210 11.14 7.80 -12.76
CA ASN A 210 10.38 8.80 -12.02
C ASN A 210 10.73 8.68 -10.53
N LYS A 211 11.47 9.65 -9.99
CA LYS A 211 12.01 9.65 -8.63
C LYS A 211 11.67 10.92 -7.86
N LEU A 212 11.35 10.74 -6.58
CA LEU A 212 11.32 11.79 -5.57
C LEU A 212 12.43 11.51 -4.54
N ASP A 213 13.39 12.39 -4.41
CA ASP A 213 14.45 12.28 -3.40
C ASP A 213 14.14 13.17 -2.20
N LEU A 214 13.92 12.55 -1.03
CA LEU A 214 13.68 13.26 0.24
C LEU A 214 14.97 13.56 1.01
N GLY A 215 16.14 13.23 0.45
CA GLY A 215 17.43 13.54 1.09
C GLY A 215 17.84 15.00 0.97
N ASN A 216 17.21 15.75 0.06
CA ASN A 216 17.48 17.15 -0.24
C ASN A 216 16.27 18.07 -0.01
N ALA A 217 15.23 17.59 0.69
CA ALA A 217 14.00 18.33 0.98
C ALA A 217 14.02 18.94 2.38
#